data_7940cdf407dd1b3d7c3cc46541ed241a
#
_entry.id   7940cdf407dd1b3d7c3cc46541ed241a
#
_cell.length_a   1.000
_cell.length_b   1.000
_cell.length_c   1.000
_cell.angle_alpha   90.00
_cell.angle_beta   90.00
_cell.angle_gamma   90.00
#
_symmetry.space_group_name_H-M   'P 1'
#
loop_
_entity.id
_entity.type
_entity.pdbx_description
1 polymer ?
#
loop_
_entity_poly.entity_id
_entity_poly.type
_entity_poly.pdbx_seq_one_letter_code
_entity_poly.pdbx_strand_id
1 'polypeptide(L)'
;MAQPALKPGRTINRADAGYEDARRGALWRINMPDRFPERIVQANSIDDVVAAVRAAKAAGQRVSVRSGGHSWSANHVRDGGVLIDVSRLRAFSVDKSAMTATAEPGMGGSVLLAELMKQDLFFPVGHCRGVCIGGYLLQGGFGWNGRAFGPACSNVIAIDYVDSEGDLRHASETENADMVWAARGSGPDFFGVVV
;
A
#
# COMPACT_ATOMS: atom_id res chain seq x y z
N MET A 1 17.09 17.88 -13.58
CA MET A 1 15.79 18.48 -13.97
C MET A 1 14.86 18.29 -12.77
N ALA A 2 14.28 19.37 -12.23
CA ALA A 2 13.31 19.25 -11.13
C ALA A 2 12.08 18.48 -11.63
N GLN A 3 11.68 17.45 -10.90
CA GLN A 3 10.41 16.77 -11.17
C GLN A 3 9.26 17.80 -11.01
N PRO A 4 8.27 17.80 -11.93
CA PRO A 4 7.12 18.67 -11.76
C PRO A 4 6.44 18.33 -10.43
N ALA A 5 6.04 19.36 -9.70
CA ALA A 5 5.32 19.17 -8.43
C ALA A 5 4.10 18.27 -8.67
N LEU A 6 4.02 17.18 -7.91
CA LEU A 6 2.87 16.28 -7.96
C LEU A 6 1.61 17.08 -7.61
N LYS A 7 0.55 16.87 -8.40
CA LYS A 7 -0.75 17.46 -8.05
C LYS A 7 -1.19 16.88 -6.70
N PRO A 8 -1.82 17.68 -5.81
CA PRO A 8 -2.32 17.16 -4.53
C PRO A 8 -3.29 16.00 -4.75
N GLY A 9 -3.37 15.14 -3.75
CA GLY A 9 -4.30 14.01 -3.75
C GLY A 9 -5.75 14.48 -3.87
N ARG A 10 -6.61 13.59 -4.33
CA ARG A 10 -8.04 13.88 -4.50
C ARG A 10 -8.85 13.24 -3.38
N THR A 11 -9.64 14.04 -2.69
CA THR A 11 -10.67 13.55 -1.75
C THR A 11 -12.01 13.51 -2.46
N ILE A 12 -12.72 12.40 -2.32
CA ILE A 12 -14.03 12.13 -2.93
C ILE A 12 -14.96 11.69 -1.81
N ASN A 13 -15.98 12.49 -1.51
CA ASN A 13 -16.98 12.18 -0.50
C ASN A 13 -18.12 11.35 -1.10
N ARG A 14 -18.89 10.68 -0.26
CA ARG A 14 -19.98 9.79 -0.70
C ARG A 14 -21.03 10.47 -1.58
N ALA A 15 -21.27 11.76 -1.37
CA ALA A 15 -22.22 12.56 -2.16
C ALA A 15 -21.65 13.13 -3.46
N ASP A 16 -20.34 13.03 -3.69
CA ASP A 16 -19.69 13.66 -4.84
C ASP A 16 -19.96 12.87 -6.12
N ALA A 17 -20.07 13.58 -7.24
CA ALA A 17 -20.06 12.98 -8.55
C ALA A 17 -18.75 12.22 -8.77
N GLY A 18 -18.83 10.97 -9.24
CA GLY A 18 -17.66 10.09 -9.43
C GLY A 18 -17.27 9.27 -8.19
N TYR A 19 -18.02 9.36 -7.09
CA TYR A 19 -17.79 8.50 -5.92
C TYR A 19 -17.89 7.01 -6.29
N GLU A 20 -18.95 6.64 -7.01
CA GLU A 20 -19.17 5.24 -7.38
C GLU A 20 -18.06 4.72 -8.32
N ASP A 21 -17.56 5.55 -9.22
CA ASP A 21 -16.43 5.20 -10.09
C ASP A 21 -15.16 4.99 -9.27
N ALA A 22 -14.89 5.85 -8.28
CA ALA A 22 -13.75 5.71 -7.39
C ALA A 22 -13.87 4.45 -6.51
N ARG A 23 -15.06 4.18 -5.98
CA ARG A 23 -15.35 2.99 -5.17
C ARG A 23 -15.16 1.71 -5.98
N ARG A 24 -15.72 1.64 -7.18
CA ARG A 24 -15.56 0.51 -8.10
C ARG A 24 -14.12 0.36 -8.56
N GLY A 25 -13.43 1.45 -8.87
CA GLY A 25 -12.02 1.46 -9.25
C GLY A 25 -11.06 1.05 -8.13
N ALA A 26 -11.54 1.00 -6.88
CA ALA A 26 -10.73 0.49 -5.77
C ALA A 26 -10.58 -1.03 -5.79
N LEU A 27 -11.36 -1.77 -6.59
CA LEU A 27 -11.32 -3.23 -6.71
C LEU A 27 -10.91 -3.66 -8.12
N TRP A 28 -10.14 -4.75 -8.20
CA TRP A 28 -9.76 -5.37 -9.48
C TRP A 28 -10.89 -6.21 -10.10
N ARG A 29 -11.86 -6.66 -9.29
CA ARG A 29 -12.94 -7.56 -9.70
C ARG A 29 -14.27 -6.83 -9.91
N ILE A 30 -15.13 -7.39 -10.73
CA ILE A 30 -16.45 -6.82 -11.07
C ILE A 30 -17.42 -6.88 -9.88
N ASN A 31 -17.39 -7.97 -9.09
CA ASN A 31 -18.31 -8.16 -7.98
C ASN A 31 -17.98 -7.22 -6.84
N MET A 32 -18.72 -6.14 -6.75
CA MET A 32 -18.56 -5.11 -5.74
C MET A 32 -19.33 -5.50 -4.48
N PRO A 33 -18.73 -5.44 -3.28
CA PRO A 33 -19.50 -5.62 -2.05
C PRO A 33 -20.41 -4.42 -1.81
N ASP A 34 -21.52 -4.66 -1.14
CA ASP A 34 -22.44 -3.60 -0.69
C ASP A 34 -21.88 -2.92 0.57
N ARG A 35 -20.77 -2.23 0.38
CA ARG A 35 -20.02 -1.50 1.41
C ARG A 35 -19.57 -0.16 0.85
N PHE A 36 -19.74 0.90 1.64
CA PHE A 36 -19.61 2.29 1.21
C PHE A 36 -18.74 3.09 2.19
N PRO A 37 -17.46 3.29 1.89
CA PRO A 37 -16.64 4.27 2.59
C PRO A 37 -17.30 5.65 2.57
N GLU A 38 -17.25 6.38 3.67
CA GLU A 38 -17.77 7.75 3.70
C GLU A 38 -16.96 8.69 2.81
N ARG A 39 -15.66 8.38 2.70
CA ARG A 39 -14.71 9.19 1.94
C ARG A 39 -13.63 8.30 1.33
N ILE A 40 -13.21 8.63 0.12
CA ILE A 40 -12.08 8.00 -0.58
C ILE A 40 -11.02 9.08 -0.81
N VAL A 41 -9.82 8.86 -0.31
CA VAL A 41 -8.67 9.74 -0.51
C VAL A 41 -7.67 9.04 -1.45
N GLN A 42 -7.53 9.57 -2.65
CA GLN A 42 -6.54 9.12 -3.63
C GLN A 42 -5.24 9.90 -3.40
N ALA A 43 -4.32 9.33 -2.64
CA ALA A 43 -3.05 9.96 -2.29
C ALA A 43 -2.07 9.97 -3.46
N ASN A 44 -1.40 11.11 -3.68
CA ASN A 44 -0.31 11.28 -4.63
C ASN A 44 1.05 11.47 -3.93
N SER A 45 1.04 11.65 -2.61
CA SER A 45 2.22 11.87 -1.78
C SER A 45 2.03 11.28 -0.39
N ILE A 46 3.11 11.14 0.36
CA ILE A 46 3.07 10.77 1.78
C ILE A 46 2.32 11.83 2.59
N ASP A 47 2.47 13.11 2.26
CA ASP A 47 1.77 14.20 2.94
C ASP A 47 0.25 14.10 2.79
N ASP A 48 -0.25 13.61 1.65
CA ASP A 48 -1.69 13.35 1.47
C ASP A 48 -2.17 12.24 2.41
N VAL A 49 -1.35 11.21 2.64
CA VAL A 49 -1.66 10.13 3.60
C VAL A 49 -1.68 10.66 5.02
N VAL A 50 -0.66 11.45 5.42
CA VAL A 50 -0.58 12.11 6.73
C VAL A 50 -1.82 12.97 6.96
N ALA A 51 -2.17 13.81 6.01
CA ALA A 51 -3.35 14.68 6.10
C ALA A 51 -4.65 13.87 6.23
N ALA A 52 -4.79 12.78 5.46
CA ALA A 52 -5.96 11.92 5.50
C ALA A 52 -6.11 11.20 6.85
N VAL A 53 -5.01 10.66 7.42
CA VAL A 53 -5.03 10.00 8.73
C VAL A 53 -5.39 11.00 9.83
N ARG A 54 -4.77 12.19 9.85
CA ARG A 54 -5.09 13.24 10.83
C ARG A 54 -6.55 13.69 10.74
N ALA A 55 -7.06 13.87 9.53
CA ALA A 55 -8.47 14.25 9.32
C ALA A 55 -9.42 13.12 9.76
N ALA A 56 -9.09 11.87 9.51
CA ALA A 56 -9.89 10.73 9.97
C ALA A 56 -9.89 10.64 11.50
N LYS A 57 -8.73 10.79 12.13
CA LYS A 57 -8.60 10.82 13.60
C LYS A 57 -9.44 11.94 14.23
N ALA A 58 -9.32 13.16 13.72
CA ALA A 58 -10.07 14.32 14.22
C ALA A 58 -11.60 14.13 14.10
N ALA A 59 -12.04 13.35 13.09
CA ALA A 59 -13.45 13.02 12.86
C ALA A 59 -13.90 11.72 13.57
N GLY A 60 -13.03 11.04 14.34
CA GLY A 60 -13.33 9.76 14.96
C GLY A 60 -13.61 8.62 13.95
N GLN A 61 -13.11 8.73 12.73
CA GLN A 61 -13.35 7.79 11.64
C GLN A 61 -12.26 6.73 11.57
N ARG A 62 -12.66 5.50 11.24
CA ARG A 62 -11.71 4.43 10.94
C ARG A 62 -11.09 4.62 9.56
N VAL A 63 -9.84 4.18 9.42
CA VAL A 63 -9.11 4.16 8.15
C VAL A 63 -9.06 2.73 7.60
N SER A 64 -9.21 2.60 6.30
CA SER A 64 -8.85 1.40 5.54
C SER A 64 -7.93 1.79 4.39
N VAL A 65 -7.09 0.85 3.93
CA VAL A 65 -6.04 1.16 2.96
C VAL A 65 -6.19 0.27 1.72
N ARG A 66 -6.07 0.89 0.56
CA ARG A 66 -6.00 0.20 -0.73
C ARG A 66 -4.67 0.51 -1.40
N SER A 67 -3.95 -0.54 -1.79
CA SER A 67 -2.78 -0.49 -2.67
C SER A 67 -3.18 -0.93 -4.10
N GLY A 68 -3.11 -2.22 -4.44
CA GLY A 68 -3.55 -2.73 -5.75
C GLY A 68 -5.03 -3.12 -5.85
N GLY A 69 -5.74 -3.23 -4.72
CA GLY A 69 -7.15 -3.62 -4.71
C GLY A 69 -7.42 -5.09 -5.05
N HIS A 70 -6.44 -5.97 -4.93
CA HIS A 70 -6.53 -7.39 -5.31
C HIS A 70 -7.09 -8.33 -4.23
N SER A 71 -7.53 -7.81 -3.09
CA SER A 71 -8.16 -8.63 -2.05
C SER A 71 -9.45 -9.26 -2.57
N TRP A 72 -9.56 -10.60 -2.50
CA TRP A 72 -10.77 -11.34 -2.86
C TRP A 72 -11.97 -11.00 -1.97
N SER A 73 -11.74 -10.76 -0.68
CA SER A 73 -12.76 -10.36 0.29
C SER A 73 -13.04 -8.85 0.29
N ALA A 74 -12.29 -8.08 -0.51
CA ALA A 74 -12.39 -6.62 -0.58
C ALA A 74 -12.29 -5.95 0.80
N ASN A 75 -11.37 -6.38 1.66
CA ASN A 75 -11.21 -5.94 3.05
C ASN A 75 -11.01 -4.44 3.18
N HIS A 76 -10.41 -3.82 2.17
CA HIS A 76 -10.16 -2.38 2.12
C HIS A 76 -11.40 -1.55 1.83
N VAL A 77 -12.47 -2.13 1.26
CA VAL A 77 -13.75 -1.43 1.08
C VAL A 77 -14.63 -1.74 2.28
N ARG A 78 -14.81 -0.76 3.16
CA ARG A 78 -15.57 -0.87 4.42
C ARG A 78 -16.67 0.18 4.46
N ASP A 79 -17.74 -0.10 5.20
CA ASP A 79 -18.77 0.89 5.46
C ASP A 79 -18.27 1.99 6.39
N GLY A 80 -18.61 3.22 6.08
CA GLY A 80 -18.19 4.37 6.82
C GLY A 80 -16.68 4.59 6.76
N GLY A 81 -16.16 5.54 7.52
CA GLY A 81 -14.73 5.79 7.61
C GLY A 81 -14.10 6.31 6.31
N VAL A 82 -12.78 6.21 6.24
CA VAL A 82 -11.96 6.74 5.15
C VAL A 82 -11.21 5.60 4.46
N LEU A 83 -11.37 5.46 3.15
CA LEU A 83 -10.53 4.61 2.33
C LEU A 83 -9.37 5.45 1.78
N ILE A 84 -8.13 5.16 2.20
CA ILE A 84 -6.92 5.78 1.66
C ILE A 84 -6.39 4.89 0.53
N ASP A 85 -6.37 5.43 -0.67
CA ASP A 85 -5.86 4.78 -1.87
C ASP A 85 -4.43 5.24 -2.15
N VAL A 86 -3.46 4.38 -1.86
CA VAL A 86 -2.02 4.61 -2.06
C VAL A 86 -1.51 4.01 -3.38
N SER A 87 -2.39 3.62 -4.30
CA SER A 87 -1.99 2.98 -5.56
C SER A 87 -1.16 3.85 -6.49
N ARG A 88 -1.07 5.13 -6.21
CA ARG A 88 -0.28 6.10 -6.99
C ARG A 88 1.11 6.34 -6.41
N LEU A 89 1.37 5.89 -5.19
CA LEU A 89 2.70 5.89 -4.59
C LEU A 89 3.48 4.71 -5.20
N ARG A 90 4.34 5.00 -6.19
CA ARG A 90 5.00 3.99 -7.03
C ARG A 90 6.48 4.24 -7.23
N ALA A 91 7.08 5.14 -6.48
CA ALA A 91 8.52 5.37 -6.54
C ALA A 91 9.27 4.10 -6.10
N PHE A 92 10.44 3.88 -6.69
CA PHE A 92 11.35 2.84 -6.25
C PHE A 92 12.80 3.22 -6.55
N SER A 93 13.69 2.61 -5.79
CA SER A 93 15.14 2.70 -6.00
C SER A 93 15.79 1.36 -5.66
N VAL A 94 16.96 1.12 -6.23
CA VAL A 94 17.74 -0.10 -6.01
C VAL A 94 19.14 0.28 -5.59
N ASP A 95 19.61 -0.31 -4.49
CA ASP A 95 21.02 -0.35 -4.12
C ASP A 95 21.56 -1.76 -4.41
N LYS A 96 22.23 -1.89 -5.56
CA LYS A 96 22.80 -3.18 -5.98
C LYS A 96 23.95 -3.62 -5.07
N SER A 97 24.68 -2.66 -4.47
CA SER A 97 25.80 -2.98 -3.58
C SER A 97 25.33 -3.58 -2.26
N ALA A 98 24.24 -3.07 -1.73
CA ALA A 98 23.57 -3.59 -0.53
C ALA A 98 22.59 -4.74 -0.81
N MET A 99 22.35 -5.08 -2.08
CA MET A 99 21.33 -6.05 -2.49
C MET A 99 19.93 -5.71 -1.95
N THR A 100 19.60 -4.42 -1.90
CA THR A 100 18.32 -3.92 -1.39
C THR A 100 17.56 -3.12 -2.44
N ALA A 101 16.25 -3.07 -2.28
CA ALA A 101 15.38 -2.17 -3.03
C ALA A 101 14.39 -1.50 -2.09
N THR A 102 14.16 -0.21 -2.27
CA THR A 102 13.09 0.55 -1.62
C THR A 102 11.99 0.78 -2.64
N ALA A 103 10.76 0.50 -2.28
CA ALA A 103 9.63 0.67 -3.18
C ALA A 103 8.37 1.07 -2.43
N GLU A 104 7.64 2.05 -2.97
CA GLU A 104 6.35 2.50 -2.43
C GLU A 104 5.25 1.44 -2.62
N PRO A 105 4.22 1.40 -1.75
CA PRO A 105 3.23 0.32 -1.68
C PRO A 105 2.38 0.15 -2.93
N GLY A 106 2.19 1.19 -3.74
CA GLY A 106 1.47 1.16 -5.02
C GLY A 106 2.30 0.59 -6.19
N MET A 107 3.57 0.26 -5.96
CA MET A 107 4.42 -0.38 -6.98
C MET A 107 3.84 -1.75 -7.35
N GLY A 108 3.63 -1.99 -8.63
CA GLY A 108 3.19 -3.29 -9.15
C GLY A 108 4.31 -4.32 -9.09
N GLY A 109 4.04 -5.50 -8.53
CA GLY A 109 5.05 -6.54 -8.36
C GLY A 109 5.73 -6.95 -9.67
N SER A 110 4.98 -7.07 -10.77
CA SER A 110 5.57 -7.40 -12.08
C SER A 110 6.47 -6.29 -12.63
N VAL A 111 6.18 -5.03 -12.33
CA VAL A 111 7.02 -3.89 -12.72
C VAL A 111 8.30 -3.88 -11.90
N LEU A 112 8.17 -4.04 -10.58
CA LEU A 112 9.33 -4.14 -9.68
C LEU A 112 10.27 -5.27 -10.12
N LEU A 113 9.73 -6.47 -10.37
CA LEU A 113 10.53 -7.61 -10.82
C LEU A 113 11.25 -7.32 -12.14
N ALA A 114 10.56 -6.73 -13.12
CA ALA A 114 11.17 -6.38 -14.41
C ALA A 114 12.34 -5.40 -14.26
N GLU A 115 12.22 -4.42 -13.36
CA GLU A 115 13.30 -3.45 -13.10
C GLU A 115 14.48 -4.08 -12.34
N LEU A 116 14.21 -4.98 -11.38
CA LEU A 116 15.23 -5.72 -10.66
C LEU A 116 16.02 -6.66 -11.60
N MET A 117 15.33 -7.36 -12.49
CA MET A 117 15.96 -8.27 -13.46
C MET A 117 16.91 -7.56 -14.44
N LYS A 118 16.71 -6.29 -14.74
CA LYS A 118 17.68 -5.48 -15.51
C LYS A 118 19.02 -5.32 -14.81
N GLN A 119 19.07 -5.59 -13.51
CA GLN A 119 20.23 -5.46 -12.66
C GLN A 119 20.72 -6.81 -12.10
N ASP A 120 20.24 -7.92 -12.66
CA ASP A 120 20.50 -9.31 -12.22
C ASP A 120 20.03 -9.57 -10.79
N LEU A 121 18.96 -8.88 -10.35
CA LEU A 121 18.36 -9.03 -9.04
C LEU A 121 16.98 -9.68 -9.16
N PHE A 122 16.54 -10.34 -8.10
CA PHE A 122 15.24 -11.01 -8.02
C PHE A 122 14.56 -10.72 -6.69
N PHE A 123 13.24 -10.58 -6.73
CA PHE A 123 12.38 -10.54 -5.55
C PHE A 123 11.12 -11.40 -5.80
N PRO A 124 10.66 -12.21 -4.82
CA PRO A 124 9.51 -13.10 -5.02
C PRO A 124 8.19 -12.34 -5.03
N VAL A 125 7.76 -11.92 -6.20
CA VAL A 125 6.47 -11.22 -6.40
C VAL A 125 5.34 -12.19 -6.74
N GLY A 126 4.09 -11.72 -6.59
CA GLY A 126 2.90 -12.47 -7.01
C GLY A 126 2.79 -12.59 -8.53
N HIS A 127 2.10 -13.64 -8.99
CA HIS A 127 1.94 -13.93 -10.43
C HIS A 127 0.92 -13.02 -11.14
N CYS A 128 -0.03 -12.42 -10.45
CA CYS A 128 -1.00 -11.51 -11.05
C CYS A 128 -0.39 -10.13 -11.30
N ARG A 129 -0.44 -9.65 -12.55
CA ARG A 129 0.24 -8.42 -12.98
C ARG A 129 -0.20 -7.15 -12.24
N GLY A 130 -1.46 -7.08 -11.80
CA GLY A 130 -2.01 -5.90 -11.13
C GLY A 130 -1.78 -5.86 -9.62
N VAL A 131 -1.21 -6.91 -9.03
CA VAL A 131 -0.95 -6.97 -7.59
C VAL A 131 0.18 -6.01 -7.23
N CYS A 132 -0.12 -5.05 -6.36
CA CYS A 132 0.87 -4.13 -5.81
C CYS A 132 1.51 -4.70 -4.56
N ILE A 133 2.76 -4.31 -4.29
CA ILE A 133 3.57 -4.89 -3.22
C ILE A 133 3.04 -4.61 -1.81
N GLY A 134 2.41 -3.45 -1.54
CA GLY A 134 1.98 -3.08 -0.21
C GLY A 134 1.08 -4.12 0.44
N GLY A 135 -0.11 -4.38 -0.13
CA GLY A 135 -1.01 -5.40 0.40
C GLY A 135 -0.47 -6.83 0.24
N TYR A 136 0.33 -7.09 -0.79
CA TYR A 136 0.93 -8.40 -1.04
C TYR A 136 1.90 -8.80 0.10
N LEU A 137 2.79 -7.91 0.48
CA LEU A 137 3.78 -8.16 1.54
C LEU A 137 3.16 -8.23 2.93
N LEU A 138 2.21 -7.34 3.24
CA LEU A 138 1.48 -7.40 4.51
C LEU A 138 0.73 -8.71 4.72
N GLN A 139 0.32 -9.39 3.63
CA GLN A 139 -0.36 -10.70 3.69
C GLN A 139 0.60 -11.90 3.47
N GLY A 140 1.89 -11.72 3.69
CA GLY A 140 2.89 -12.77 3.55
C GLY A 140 3.56 -12.80 2.17
N GLY A 141 2.79 -12.67 1.10
CA GLY A 141 3.34 -12.65 -0.25
C GLY A 141 3.81 -14.02 -0.76
N PHE A 142 2.87 -14.84 -1.22
CA PHE A 142 3.19 -16.18 -1.76
C PHE A 142 3.27 -16.13 -3.28
N GLY A 143 4.48 -16.09 -3.80
CA GLY A 143 4.77 -16.17 -5.24
C GLY A 143 5.06 -17.60 -5.71
N TRP A 144 5.19 -17.77 -7.04
CA TRP A 144 5.53 -19.07 -7.65
C TRP A 144 6.83 -19.68 -7.11
N ASN A 145 7.80 -18.82 -6.76
CA ASN A 145 9.11 -19.20 -6.27
C ASN A 145 9.19 -19.33 -4.74
N GLY A 146 8.04 -19.32 -4.05
CA GLY A 146 7.97 -19.38 -2.59
C GLY A 146 8.64 -20.61 -1.97
N ARG A 147 8.74 -21.73 -2.73
CA ARG A 147 9.47 -22.92 -2.27
C ARG A 147 10.98 -22.67 -2.15
N ALA A 148 11.55 -21.82 -3.00
CA ALA A 148 12.98 -21.52 -3.00
C ALA A 148 13.30 -20.30 -2.09
N PHE A 149 12.43 -19.31 -2.05
CA PHE A 149 12.68 -18.00 -1.41
C PHE A 149 11.81 -17.72 -0.18
N GLY A 150 10.93 -18.64 0.19
CA GLY A 150 9.97 -18.42 1.26
C GLY A 150 8.87 -17.41 0.90
N PRO A 151 8.06 -16.99 1.88
CA PRO A 151 7.11 -15.89 1.72
C PRO A 151 7.87 -14.58 1.51
N ALA A 152 7.37 -13.75 0.59
CA ALA A 152 8.07 -12.51 0.21
C ALA A 152 8.28 -11.54 1.39
N CYS A 153 7.37 -11.54 2.36
CA CYS A 153 7.48 -10.71 3.56
C CYS A 153 8.73 -11.01 4.41
N SER A 154 9.29 -12.22 4.31
CA SER A 154 10.55 -12.57 5.00
C SER A 154 11.75 -11.77 4.50
N ASN A 155 11.64 -11.19 3.30
CA ASN A 155 12.70 -10.36 2.72
C ASN A 155 12.49 -8.85 2.99
N VAL A 156 11.43 -8.48 3.71
CA VAL A 156 11.22 -7.08 4.12
C VAL A 156 12.12 -6.78 5.32
N ILE A 157 13.02 -5.81 5.17
CA ILE A 157 13.98 -5.42 6.21
C ILE A 157 13.59 -4.15 6.95
N ALA A 158 12.78 -3.29 6.31
CA ALA A 158 12.28 -2.05 6.90
C ALA A 158 10.98 -1.63 6.23
N ILE A 159 10.22 -0.79 6.91
CA ILE A 159 9.03 -0.12 6.38
C ILE A 159 8.97 1.32 6.88
N ASP A 160 8.44 2.20 6.02
CA ASP A 160 7.96 3.51 6.43
C ASP A 160 6.43 3.48 6.48
N TYR A 161 5.85 4.06 7.52
CA TYR A 161 4.40 4.04 7.70
C TYR A 161 3.91 5.30 8.41
N VAL A 162 2.68 5.68 8.13
CA VAL A 162 1.97 6.74 8.87
C VAL A 162 1.18 6.07 9.99
N ASP A 163 1.47 6.44 11.24
CA ASP A 163 0.82 5.89 12.44
C ASP A 163 -0.59 6.48 12.66
N SER A 164 -1.26 6.06 13.74
CA SER A 164 -2.62 6.54 14.09
C SER A 164 -2.68 8.02 14.48
N GLU A 165 -1.54 8.64 14.82
CA GLU A 165 -1.42 10.07 15.09
C GLU A 165 -1.26 10.90 13.80
N GLY A 166 -0.96 10.23 12.68
CA GLY A 166 -0.62 10.85 11.41
C GLY A 166 0.85 11.26 11.35
N ASP A 167 1.71 10.63 12.13
CA ASP A 167 3.15 10.85 12.09
C ASP A 167 3.82 9.80 11.21
N LEU A 168 4.75 10.25 10.36
CA LEU A 168 5.59 9.36 9.58
C LEU A 168 6.61 8.69 10.50
N ARG A 169 6.64 7.36 10.49
CA ARG A 169 7.53 6.53 11.28
C ARG A 169 8.34 5.60 10.40
N HIS A 170 9.54 5.31 10.87
CA HIS A 170 10.39 4.25 10.31
C HIS A 170 10.37 3.03 11.24
N ALA A 171 10.42 1.83 10.65
CA ALA A 171 10.59 0.60 11.40
C ALA A 171 11.57 -0.33 10.68
N SER A 172 12.47 -0.92 11.45
CA SER A 172 13.50 -1.87 11.01
C SER A 172 13.76 -2.89 12.11
N GLU A 173 14.70 -3.79 11.93
CA GLU A 173 15.08 -4.73 12.98
C GLU A 173 15.70 -4.06 14.22
N THR A 174 16.17 -2.83 14.10
CA THR A 174 16.81 -2.06 15.18
C THR A 174 15.99 -0.87 15.68
N GLU A 175 14.92 -0.51 14.97
CA GLU A 175 14.02 0.59 15.33
C GLU A 175 12.57 0.17 15.12
N ASN A 176 11.71 0.31 16.14
CA ASN A 176 10.31 -0.11 16.08
C ASN A 176 10.16 -1.57 15.57
N ALA A 177 11.00 -2.48 16.02
CA ALA A 177 11.15 -3.83 15.49
C ALA A 177 9.86 -4.67 15.54
N ASP A 178 8.99 -4.40 16.49
CA ASP A 178 7.66 -4.98 16.62
C ASP A 178 6.76 -4.64 15.41
N MET A 179 6.92 -3.45 14.83
CA MET A 179 6.17 -3.02 13.66
C MET A 179 6.63 -3.76 12.40
N VAL A 180 7.93 -3.98 12.21
CA VAL A 180 8.45 -4.81 11.10
C VAL A 180 8.00 -6.26 11.26
N TRP A 181 8.07 -6.79 12.47
CA TRP A 181 7.57 -8.14 12.75
C TRP A 181 6.08 -8.26 12.41
N ALA A 182 5.25 -7.31 12.83
CA ALA A 182 3.83 -7.28 12.52
C ALA A 182 3.57 -7.15 11.02
N ALA A 183 4.32 -6.30 10.29
CA ALA A 183 4.17 -6.10 8.85
C ALA A 183 4.43 -7.38 8.03
N ARG A 184 5.19 -8.33 8.59
CA ARG A 184 5.49 -9.61 7.93
C ARG A 184 4.34 -10.62 8.08
N GLY A 185 3.10 -10.23 7.79
CA GLY A 185 1.95 -11.13 7.74
C GLY A 185 0.71 -10.70 8.52
N SER A 186 0.64 -9.47 9.06
CA SER A 186 -0.56 -8.96 9.73
C SER A 186 -1.79 -8.88 8.82
N GLY A 187 -1.58 -8.83 7.51
CA GLY A 187 -2.67 -8.68 6.56
C GLY A 187 -3.24 -7.26 6.54
N PRO A 188 -4.57 -7.15 6.30
CA PRO A 188 -5.21 -5.85 6.06
C PRO A 188 -5.42 -5.01 7.32
N ASP A 189 -5.19 -5.58 8.51
CA ASP A 189 -5.40 -4.91 9.80
C ASP A 189 -4.07 -4.45 10.44
N PHE A 190 -3.10 -4.07 9.62
CA PHE A 190 -1.86 -3.48 10.08
C PHE A 190 -2.10 -2.14 10.81
N PHE A 191 -1.24 -1.80 11.75
CA PHE A 191 -1.40 -0.70 12.71
C PHE A 191 -1.10 0.69 12.15
N GLY A 192 -0.81 0.81 10.87
CA GLY A 192 -0.54 2.08 10.21
C GLY A 192 -0.75 1.96 8.70
N VAL A 193 -0.57 3.07 8.00
CA VAL A 193 -0.59 3.13 6.55
C VAL A 193 0.84 3.05 6.03
N VAL A 194 1.24 1.91 5.48
CA VAL A 194 2.58 1.76 4.86
C VAL A 194 2.65 2.68 3.63
N VAL A 195 3.77 3.40 3.49
CA VAL A 195 4.01 4.42 2.45
C VAL A 195 5.33 4.21 1.73
#